data_bb6d3d00cd3b3a106be25f1374ea5a48
#
_entry.id   bb6d3d00cd3b3a106be25f1374ea5a48
#
_cell.length_a   1.000
_cell.length_b   1.000
_cell.length_c   1.000
_cell.angle_alpha   90.00
_cell.angle_beta   90.00
_cell.angle_gamma   90.00
#
_symmetry.space_group_name_H-M   'P 1'
#
loop_
_entity.id
_entity.type
_entity.pdbx_description
1 polymer ?
#
loop_
_entity_poly.entity_id
_entity_poly.type
_entity_poly.pdbx_seq_one_letter_code
_entity_poly.pdbx_strand_id
1 'polypeptide(L)'
;KALETQLRNKRYSVASTGDLKGARKILSRDSFDLVFLDLRLPDGEGTDLLEEITAKTEAPMVVMMTGYGSVESAVSCMQMGAFAYVVKPFSFEQIEVVVDKVASFDKMRRVTKYYVEESDTRSSDIIGESDPVLNLKAMVDKVAKTEASVLITGENGTGKELVARELYRNSMLAKQPYI
;
A
#
# COMPACT_ATOMS: atom_id res chain seq x y z
N LYS A 1 -13.52 -9.90 -22.38
CA LYS A 1 -14.51 -11.02 -22.32
C LYS A 1 -13.83 -12.34 -21.92
N ALA A 2 -12.83 -12.84 -22.68
CA ALA A 2 -12.16 -14.11 -22.32
C ALA A 2 -11.54 -14.08 -20.92
N LEU A 3 -10.74 -13.07 -20.61
CA LEU A 3 -10.13 -12.87 -19.29
C LEU A 3 -11.19 -12.77 -18.17
N GLU A 4 -12.25 -12.00 -18.38
CA GLU A 4 -13.36 -11.87 -17.44
C GLU A 4 -14.00 -13.21 -17.10
N THR A 5 -14.32 -14.01 -18.13
CA THR A 5 -14.89 -15.35 -17.93
C THR A 5 -13.97 -16.26 -17.14
N GLN A 6 -12.67 -16.25 -17.43
CA GLN A 6 -11.69 -17.07 -16.74
C GLN A 6 -11.52 -16.67 -15.26
N LEU A 7 -11.46 -15.36 -14.97
CA LEU A 7 -11.39 -14.86 -13.59
C LEU A 7 -12.67 -15.19 -12.80
N ARG A 8 -13.86 -15.06 -13.41
CA ARG A 8 -15.13 -15.46 -12.78
C ARG A 8 -15.18 -16.95 -12.49
N ASN A 9 -14.66 -17.81 -13.36
CA ASN A 9 -14.54 -19.26 -13.13
C ASN A 9 -13.66 -19.58 -11.91
N LYS A 10 -12.68 -18.73 -11.61
CA LYS A 10 -11.83 -18.81 -10.40
C LYS A 10 -12.47 -18.14 -9.18
N ARG A 11 -13.75 -17.75 -9.25
CA ARG A 11 -14.55 -17.12 -8.18
C ARG A 11 -14.10 -15.71 -7.79
N TYR A 12 -13.39 -15.00 -8.66
CA TYR A 12 -13.14 -13.57 -8.47
C TYR A 12 -14.40 -12.75 -8.81
N SER A 13 -14.66 -11.70 -8.03
CA SER A 13 -15.64 -10.68 -8.39
C SER A 13 -15.04 -9.77 -9.46
N VAL A 14 -15.68 -9.68 -10.62
CA VAL A 14 -15.12 -8.97 -11.77
C VAL A 14 -16.12 -7.97 -12.32
N ALA A 15 -15.69 -6.70 -12.41
CA ALA A 15 -16.33 -5.66 -13.19
C ALA A 15 -15.50 -5.39 -14.47
N SER A 16 -16.13 -5.07 -15.57
CA SER A 16 -15.44 -4.76 -16.83
C SER A 16 -16.10 -3.60 -17.56
N THR A 17 -15.30 -2.82 -18.26
CA THR A 17 -15.73 -1.72 -19.13
C THR A 17 -14.84 -1.66 -20.36
N GLY A 18 -15.29 -0.98 -21.40
CA GLY A 18 -14.54 -0.83 -22.65
C GLY A 18 -13.85 0.51 -22.82
N ASP A 19 -13.98 1.43 -21.88
CA ASP A 19 -13.49 2.81 -21.98
C ASP A 19 -13.05 3.37 -20.62
N LEU A 20 -12.28 4.46 -20.63
CA LEU A 20 -11.78 5.15 -19.42
C LEU A 20 -12.92 5.78 -18.62
N LYS A 21 -13.92 6.33 -19.30
CA LYS A 21 -15.08 6.96 -18.63
C LYS A 21 -15.84 5.95 -17.77
N GLY A 22 -16.09 4.78 -18.30
CA GLY A 22 -16.71 3.67 -17.58
C GLY A 22 -15.83 3.18 -16.44
N ALA A 23 -14.51 3.08 -16.66
CA ALA A 23 -13.56 2.68 -15.63
C ALA A 23 -13.55 3.65 -14.44
N ARG A 24 -13.47 4.96 -14.69
CA ARG A 24 -13.57 6.00 -13.63
C ARG A 24 -14.87 5.89 -12.84
N LYS A 25 -16.00 5.65 -13.54
CA LYS A 25 -17.30 5.50 -12.89
C LYS A 25 -17.37 4.26 -11.98
N ILE A 26 -16.78 3.15 -12.41
CA ILE A 26 -16.72 1.92 -11.60
C ILE A 26 -15.80 2.14 -10.40
N LEU A 27 -14.58 2.66 -10.61
CA LEU A 27 -13.59 2.94 -9.56
C LEU A 27 -14.01 4.03 -8.56
N SER A 28 -15.03 4.83 -8.89
CA SER A 28 -15.60 5.81 -7.94
C SER A 28 -16.68 5.23 -7.04
N ARG A 29 -17.21 4.05 -7.35
CA ARG A 29 -18.32 3.41 -6.62
C ARG A 29 -17.88 2.20 -5.82
N ASP A 30 -16.95 1.45 -6.37
CA ASP A 30 -16.54 0.16 -5.87
C ASP A 30 -15.02 0.16 -5.61
N SER A 31 -14.59 -0.61 -4.61
CA SER A 31 -13.18 -0.85 -4.30
C SER A 31 -12.73 -2.14 -4.97
N PHE A 32 -11.50 -2.14 -5.46
CA PHE A 32 -10.88 -3.28 -6.13
C PHE A 32 -9.49 -3.55 -5.56
N ASP A 33 -9.09 -4.82 -5.52
CA ASP A 33 -7.72 -5.22 -5.14
C ASP A 33 -6.78 -5.12 -6.35
N LEU A 34 -7.31 -5.35 -7.57
CA LEU A 34 -6.55 -5.42 -8.81
C LEU A 34 -7.32 -4.82 -9.99
N VAL A 35 -6.62 -4.05 -10.81
CA VAL A 35 -7.13 -3.50 -12.08
C VAL A 35 -6.25 -3.98 -13.22
N PHE A 36 -6.85 -4.66 -14.22
CA PHE A 36 -6.22 -4.89 -15.51
C PHE A 36 -6.60 -3.75 -16.44
N LEU A 37 -5.62 -2.97 -16.88
CA LEU A 37 -5.81 -1.74 -17.64
C LEU A 37 -5.12 -1.84 -19.00
N ASP A 38 -5.90 -1.69 -20.07
CA ASP A 38 -5.32 -1.61 -21.39
C ASP A 38 -4.60 -0.26 -21.59
N LEU A 39 -3.44 -0.31 -22.22
CA LEU A 39 -2.67 0.90 -22.53
C LEU A 39 -3.42 1.83 -23.48
N ARG A 40 -4.17 1.26 -24.43
CA ARG A 40 -4.94 2.02 -25.41
C ARG A 40 -6.43 1.70 -25.33
N LEU A 41 -7.22 2.70 -25.04
CA LEU A 41 -8.67 2.63 -24.96
C LEU A 41 -9.31 3.59 -25.99
N PRO A 42 -10.56 3.38 -26.39
CA PRO A 42 -11.21 4.19 -27.42
C PRO A 42 -11.28 5.69 -27.11
N ASP A 43 -11.28 6.04 -25.81
CA ASP A 43 -11.45 7.40 -25.31
C ASP A 43 -10.18 7.98 -24.65
N GLY A 44 -9.02 7.32 -24.80
CA GLY A 44 -7.75 7.84 -24.32
C GLY A 44 -6.70 6.76 -23.99
N GLU A 45 -5.62 7.19 -23.34
CA GLU A 45 -4.54 6.32 -22.93
C GLU A 45 -4.74 5.81 -21.48
N GLY A 46 -4.46 4.52 -21.27
CA GLY A 46 -4.57 3.92 -19.94
C GLY A 46 -3.59 4.50 -18.92
N THR A 47 -2.50 5.12 -19.38
CA THR A 47 -1.53 5.81 -18.53
C THR A 47 -2.16 6.94 -17.71
N ASP A 48 -3.12 7.68 -18.30
CA ASP A 48 -3.83 8.75 -17.59
C ASP A 48 -4.61 8.20 -16.38
N LEU A 49 -5.27 7.06 -16.57
CA LEU A 49 -6.00 6.40 -15.48
C LEU A 49 -5.06 5.73 -14.48
N LEU A 50 -3.90 5.24 -14.92
CA LEU A 50 -2.87 4.69 -14.03
C LEU A 50 -2.40 5.76 -13.04
N GLU A 51 -2.06 6.96 -13.51
CA GLU A 51 -1.66 8.09 -12.65
C GLU A 51 -2.76 8.47 -11.66
N GLU A 52 -4.02 8.55 -12.12
CA GLU A 52 -5.17 8.86 -11.26
C GLU A 52 -5.38 7.80 -10.16
N ILE A 53 -5.13 6.53 -10.47
CA ILE A 53 -5.27 5.44 -9.50
C ILE A 53 -4.11 5.48 -8.50
N THR A 54 -2.87 5.56 -8.97
CA THR A 54 -1.67 5.48 -8.14
C THR A 54 -1.48 6.68 -7.23
N ALA A 55 -2.09 7.82 -7.54
CA ALA A 55 -2.12 9.00 -6.67
C ALA A 55 -2.96 8.81 -5.38
N LYS A 56 -3.79 7.75 -5.29
CA LYS A 56 -4.65 7.49 -4.12
C LYS A 56 -3.88 6.73 -3.04
N THR A 57 -4.15 7.04 -1.78
CA THR A 57 -3.51 6.38 -0.63
C THR A 57 -3.85 4.89 -0.52
N GLU A 58 -5.07 4.49 -0.89
CA GLU A 58 -5.52 3.09 -0.92
C GLU A 58 -5.86 2.70 -2.38
N ALA A 59 -4.82 2.72 -3.22
CA ALA A 59 -4.95 2.36 -4.61
C ALA A 59 -5.00 0.84 -4.81
N PRO A 60 -5.83 0.33 -5.74
CA PRO A 60 -5.70 -1.04 -6.23
C PRO A 60 -4.37 -1.23 -6.96
N MET A 61 -3.87 -2.45 -6.99
CA MET A 61 -2.73 -2.76 -7.85
C MET A 61 -3.14 -2.72 -9.31
N VAL A 62 -2.33 -2.07 -10.16
CA VAL A 62 -2.64 -1.92 -11.59
C VAL A 62 -1.70 -2.76 -12.42
N VAL A 63 -2.28 -3.61 -13.28
CA VAL A 63 -1.55 -4.41 -14.27
C VAL A 63 -1.86 -3.84 -15.65
N MET A 64 -0.85 -3.25 -16.28
CA MET A 64 -1.00 -2.71 -17.64
C MET A 64 -1.01 -3.82 -18.66
N MET A 65 -1.89 -3.72 -19.65
CA MET A 65 -1.98 -4.66 -20.77
C MET A 65 -1.77 -3.91 -22.09
N THR A 66 -1.06 -4.47 -23.04
CA THR A 66 -0.85 -3.85 -24.35
C THR A 66 -0.73 -4.85 -25.48
N GLY A 67 -1.18 -4.49 -26.65
CA GLY A 67 -0.92 -5.24 -27.90
C GLY A 67 0.40 -4.85 -28.58
N TYR A 68 1.02 -3.74 -28.16
CA TYR A 68 2.28 -3.24 -28.72
C TYR A 68 3.22 -2.89 -27.57
N GLY A 69 3.89 -3.91 -27.04
CA GLY A 69 4.85 -3.73 -25.94
C GLY A 69 6.22 -3.30 -26.47
N SER A 70 6.71 -2.16 -26.04
CA SER A 70 8.12 -1.82 -26.10
C SER A 70 8.72 -1.82 -24.69
N VAL A 71 10.03 -1.96 -24.60
CA VAL A 71 10.73 -1.90 -23.30
C VAL A 71 10.51 -0.52 -22.67
N GLU A 72 10.52 0.54 -23.48
CA GLU A 72 10.35 1.92 -23.04
C GLU A 72 8.96 2.13 -22.43
N SER A 73 7.90 1.62 -23.09
CA SER A 73 6.53 1.74 -22.56
C SER A 73 6.33 0.95 -21.26
N ALA A 74 6.97 -0.23 -21.16
CA ALA A 74 6.93 -1.02 -19.93
C ALA A 74 7.64 -0.28 -18.77
N VAL A 75 8.83 0.25 -19.01
CA VAL A 75 9.61 1.01 -18.02
C VAL A 75 8.80 2.25 -17.57
N SER A 76 8.22 3.00 -18.51
CA SER A 76 7.39 4.17 -18.20
C SER A 76 6.21 3.79 -17.30
N CYS A 77 5.43 2.77 -17.65
CA CYS A 77 4.30 2.32 -16.81
C CYS A 77 4.74 1.88 -15.41
N MET A 78 5.88 1.19 -15.30
CA MET A 78 6.40 0.78 -13.99
C MET A 78 6.85 2.00 -13.14
N GLN A 79 7.45 3.03 -13.76
CA GLN A 79 7.81 4.28 -13.09
C GLN A 79 6.58 5.07 -12.62
N MET A 80 5.47 4.97 -13.35
CA MET A 80 4.17 5.56 -12.99
C MET A 80 3.42 4.76 -11.91
N GLY A 81 4.01 3.67 -11.40
CA GLY A 81 3.46 2.87 -10.29
C GLY A 81 2.61 1.68 -10.70
N ALA A 82 2.69 1.22 -11.96
CA ALA A 82 2.09 -0.05 -12.33
C ALA A 82 2.74 -1.21 -11.55
N PHE A 83 1.94 -2.15 -11.07
CA PHE A 83 2.42 -3.35 -10.38
C PHE A 83 3.07 -4.35 -11.34
N ALA A 84 2.51 -4.48 -12.54
CA ALA A 84 3.03 -5.34 -13.59
C ALA A 84 2.62 -4.84 -14.99
N TYR A 85 3.27 -5.40 -15.99
CA TYR A 85 3.01 -5.11 -17.40
C TYR A 85 2.92 -6.43 -18.17
N VAL A 86 1.86 -6.60 -18.99
CA VAL A 86 1.59 -7.83 -19.73
C VAL A 86 1.37 -7.50 -21.20
N VAL A 87 2.06 -8.21 -22.08
CA VAL A 87 1.95 -8.04 -23.55
C VAL A 87 0.93 -9.03 -24.11
N LYS A 88 0.02 -8.56 -24.91
CA LYS A 88 -0.94 -9.38 -25.67
C LYS A 88 -0.28 -9.93 -26.94
N PRO A 89 -0.56 -11.18 -27.35
CA PRO A 89 -1.44 -12.13 -26.67
C PRO A 89 -0.76 -12.77 -25.46
N PHE A 90 -1.53 -12.98 -24.40
CA PHE A 90 -1.06 -13.64 -23.17
C PHE A 90 -1.87 -14.93 -22.92
N SER A 91 -1.25 -15.90 -22.26
CA SER A 91 -1.93 -17.08 -21.76
C SER A 91 -2.59 -16.80 -20.41
N PHE A 92 -3.57 -17.64 -20.03
CA PHE A 92 -4.21 -17.47 -18.73
C PHE A 92 -3.26 -17.79 -17.57
N GLU A 93 -2.32 -18.72 -17.77
CA GLU A 93 -1.28 -19.05 -16.78
C GLU A 93 -0.41 -17.84 -16.45
N GLN A 94 -0.10 -16.99 -17.43
CA GLN A 94 0.62 -15.72 -17.18
C GLN A 94 -0.20 -14.77 -16.30
N ILE A 95 -1.52 -14.71 -16.51
CA ILE A 95 -2.41 -13.92 -15.68
C ILE A 95 -2.52 -14.49 -14.28
N GLU A 96 -2.61 -15.83 -14.12
CA GLU A 96 -2.64 -16.47 -12.80
C GLU A 96 -1.38 -16.13 -11.99
N VAL A 97 -0.20 -16.21 -12.58
CA VAL A 97 1.06 -15.83 -11.91
C VAL A 97 1.02 -14.37 -11.41
N VAL A 98 0.45 -13.48 -12.20
CA VAL A 98 0.31 -12.06 -11.81
C VAL A 98 -0.69 -11.91 -10.67
N VAL A 99 -1.85 -12.57 -10.76
CA VAL A 99 -2.89 -12.54 -9.72
C VAL A 99 -2.37 -13.12 -8.41
N ASP A 100 -1.62 -14.22 -8.43
CA ASP A 100 -1.02 -14.84 -7.24
C ASP A 100 0.02 -13.91 -6.58
N LYS A 101 0.82 -13.21 -7.39
CA LYS A 101 1.76 -12.19 -6.87
C LYS A 101 1.01 -11.05 -6.20
N VAL A 102 -0.06 -10.54 -6.82
CA VAL A 102 -0.93 -9.49 -6.24
C VAL A 102 -1.51 -9.96 -4.92
N ALA A 103 -2.10 -11.16 -4.87
CA ALA A 103 -2.70 -11.72 -3.65
C ALA A 103 -1.67 -11.88 -2.53
N SER A 104 -0.46 -12.33 -2.85
CA SER A 104 0.63 -12.48 -1.88
C SER A 104 1.08 -11.11 -1.33
N PHE A 105 1.20 -10.12 -2.19
CA PHE A 105 1.59 -8.76 -1.83
C PHE A 105 0.50 -8.08 -0.98
N ASP A 106 -0.77 -8.22 -1.35
CA ASP A 106 -1.89 -7.68 -0.59
C ASP A 106 -2.00 -8.32 0.80
N LYS A 107 -1.80 -9.64 0.90
CA LYS A 107 -1.72 -10.33 2.20
C LYS A 107 -0.61 -9.75 3.09
N MET A 108 0.57 -9.54 2.54
CA MET A 108 1.69 -8.94 3.27
C MET A 108 1.34 -7.50 3.72
N ARG A 109 0.75 -6.69 2.86
CA ARG A 109 0.32 -5.31 3.16
C ARG A 109 -0.73 -5.28 4.29
N ARG A 110 -1.72 -6.19 4.26
CA ARG A 110 -2.74 -6.31 5.32
C ARG A 110 -2.15 -6.75 6.65
N VAL A 111 -1.21 -7.69 6.62
CA VAL A 111 -0.51 -8.14 7.84
C VAL A 111 0.29 -6.98 8.44
N THR A 112 1.03 -6.24 7.63
CA THR A 112 1.78 -5.06 8.09
C THR A 112 0.84 -3.98 8.65
N LYS A 113 -0.27 -3.68 7.95
CA LYS A 113 -1.29 -2.72 8.41
C LYS A 113 -1.89 -3.16 9.75
N TYR A 114 -2.22 -4.46 9.89
CA TYR A 114 -2.74 -5.01 11.16
C TYR A 114 -1.75 -4.82 12.32
N TYR A 115 -0.46 -5.11 12.10
CA TYR A 115 0.55 -4.89 13.14
C TYR A 115 0.75 -3.41 13.48
N VAL A 116 0.66 -2.52 12.52
CA VAL A 116 0.73 -1.07 12.73
C VAL A 116 -0.49 -0.60 13.52
N GLU A 117 -1.70 -0.97 13.11
CA GLU A 117 -2.95 -0.60 13.80
C GLU A 117 -3.06 -1.23 15.21
N GLU A 118 -2.65 -2.48 15.38
CA GLU A 118 -2.61 -3.13 16.69
C GLU A 118 -1.56 -2.48 17.61
N SER A 119 -0.47 -1.97 17.06
CA SER A 119 0.52 -1.21 17.80
C SER A 119 0.02 0.18 18.20
N ASP A 120 -0.84 0.79 17.38
CA ASP A 120 -1.47 2.09 17.69
C ASP A 120 -2.62 1.98 18.70
N THR A 121 -3.36 0.86 18.70
CA THR A 121 -4.51 0.65 19.61
C THR A 121 -4.11 0.12 20.99
N ARG A 122 -2.94 -0.49 21.15
CA ARG A 122 -2.40 -0.76 22.49
C ARG A 122 -1.97 0.57 23.06
N SER A 123 -2.71 1.06 24.09
CA SER A 123 -2.40 2.31 24.79
C SER A 123 -0.88 2.31 25.13
N SER A 124 -0.13 3.09 24.36
CA SER A 124 1.30 3.23 24.53
C SER A 124 1.62 4.33 25.55
N ASP A 125 0.62 4.74 26.31
CA ASP A 125 0.79 5.76 27.32
C ASP A 125 1.68 5.22 28.44
N ILE A 126 2.77 5.90 28.68
CA ILE A 126 3.58 5.64 29.89
C ILE A 126 2.71 6.02 31.09
N ILE A 127 2.16 5.02 31.75
CA ILE A 127 1.27 5.22 32.93
C ILE A 127 2.15 5.40 34.17
N GLY A 128 1.87 6.43 34.95
CA GLY A 128 2.52 6.71 36.24
C GLY A 128 2.67 8.20 36.53
N GLU A 129 2.65 8.54 37.83
CA GLU A 129 2.75 9.90 38.38
C GLU A 129 3.93 10.06 39.32
N SER A 130 4.78 9.04 39.47
CA SER A 130 6.00 9.18 40.28
C SER A 130 7.00 10.14 39.62
N ASP A 131 7.78 10.82 40.41
CA ASP A 131 8.78 11.78 39.93
C ASP A 131 9.71 11.20 38.86
N PRO A 132 10.20 9.95 38.93
CA PRO A 132 10.99 9.35 37.85
C PRO A 132 10.24 9.22 36.55
N VAL A 133 8.92 8.87 36.59
CA VAL A 133 8.09 8.74 35.38
C VAL A 133 7.77 10.09 34.79
N LEU A 134 7.48 11.10 35.60
CA LEU A 134 7.26 12.47 35.12
C LEU A 134 8.52 13.05 34.47
N ASN A 135 9.67 12.84 35.05
CA ASN A 135 10.97 13.22 34.49
C ASN A 135 11.23 12.50 33.12
N LEU A 136 10.91 11.20 33.05
CA LEU A 136 11.02 10.44 31.81
C LEU A 136 10.12 11.02 30.72
N LYS A 137 8.84 11.30 31.02
CA LYS A 137 7.91 11.93 30.07
C LYS A 137 8.41 13.28 29.57
N ALA A 138 8.89 14.13 30.47
CA ALA A 138 9.46 15.43 30.10
C ALA A 138 10.71 15.30 29.21
N MET A 139 11.55 14.28 29.45
CA MET A 139 12.71 13.98 28.63
C MET A 139 12.30 13.48 27.23
N VAL A 140 11.32 12.58 27.14
CA VAL A 140 10.74 12.08 25.88
C VAL A 140 10.21 13.24 25.04
N ASP A 141 9.41 14.12 25.60
CA ASP A 141 8.85 15.29 24.91
C ASP A 141 9.92 16.26 24.40
N LYS A 142 10.98 16.43 25.14
CA LYS A 142 12.10 17.30 24.76
C LYS A 142 12.91 16.70 23.61
N VAL A 143 13.23 15.41 23.70
CA VAL A 143 14.12 14.72 22.75
C VAL A 143 13.39 14.40 21.45
N ALA A 144 12.10 14.06 21.50
CA ALA A 144 11.29 13.73 20.32
C ALA A 144 11.25 14.88 19.26
N LYS A 145 11.47 16.10 19.69
CA LYS A 145 11.49 17.30 18.80
C LYS A 145 12.87 17.56 18.17
N THR A 146 13.84 16.69 18.40
CA THR A 146 15.20 16.81 17.88
C THR A 146 15.52 15.69 16.91
N GLU A 147 16.57 15.84 16.11
CA GLU A 147 17.10 14.78 15.22
C GLU A 147 18.16 13.90 15.93
N ALA A 148 18.23 13.94 17.24
CA ALA A 148 19.23 13.21 17.99
C ALA A 148 18.98 11.70 18.00
N SER A 149 20.04 10.90 17.90
CA SER A 149 19.94 9.46 18.13
C SER A 149 19.74 9.18 19.61
N VAL A 150 18.76 8.33 19.93
CA VAL A 150 18.38 7.99 21.30
C VAL A 150 18.71 6.52 21.61
N LEU A 151 19.45 6.29 22.68
CA LEU A 151 19.68 4.96 23.23
C LEU A 151 18.82 4.76 24.47
N ILE A 152 17.92 3.78 24.47
CA ILE A 152 17.06 3.42 25.60
C ILE A 152 17.63 2.16 26.26
N THR A 153 18.01 2.26 27.54
CA THR A 153 18.55 1.15 28.31
C THR A 153 17.66 0.83 29.51
N GLY A 154 17.71 -0.42 29.99
CA GLY A 154 16.95 -0.87 31.15
C GLY A 154 16.80 -2.40 31.15
N GLU A 155 16.34 -2.96 32.26
CA GLU A 155 16.11 -4.39 32.44
C GLU A 155 14.97 -4.90 31.52
N ASN A 156 14.88 -6.23 31.37
CA ASN A 156 13.78 -6.82 30.59
C ASN A 156 12.43 -6.55 31.28
N GLY A 157 11.41 -6.19 30.47
CA GLY A 157 10.07 -5.91 30.98
C GLY A 157 9.84 -4.49 31.53
N THR A 158 10.83 -3.59 31.52
CA THR A 158 10.71 -2.22 32.08
C THR A 158 9.99 -1.22 31.20
N GLY A 159 9.42 -1.65 30.05
CA GLY A 159 8.65 -0.75 29.17
C GLY A 159 9.50 0.08 28.19
N LYS A 160 10.72 -0.34 27.87
CA LYS A 160 11.57 0.36 26.87
C LYS A 160 10.86 0.58 25.53
N GLU A 161 10.05 -0.38 25.11
CA GLU A 161 9.25 -0.29 23.88
C GLU A 161 8.19 0.83 23.97
N LEU A 162 7.55 1.02 25.14
CA LEU A 162 6.60 2.12 25.34
C LEU A 162 7.29 3.48 25.20
N VAL A 163 8.50 3.61 25.76
CA VAL A 163 9.31 4.82 25.64
C VAL A 163 9.69 5.10 24.18
N ALA A 164 10.10 4.08 23.44
CA ALA A 164 10.44 4.20 22.03
C ALA A 164 9.25 4.63 21.18
N ARG A 165 8.07 4.07 21.43
CA ARG A 165 6.81 4.44 20.76
C ARG A 165 6.39 5.85 21.08
N GLU A 166 6.49 6.28 22.32
CA GLU A 166 6.14 7.64 22.73
C GLU A 166 7.09 8.67 22.10
N LEU A 167 8.39 8.38 22.04
CA LEU A 167 9.36 9.19 21.28
C LEU A 167 8.97 9.32 19.81
N TYR A 168 8.63 8.21 19.16
CA TYR A 168 8.22 8.21 17.75
C TYR A 168 6.94 9.04 17.55
N ARG A 169 5.90 8.85 18.37
CA ARG A 169 4.63 9.58 18.28
C ARG A 169 4.81 11.10 18.41
N ASN A 170 5.69 11.52 19.30
CA ASN A 170 5.95 12.95 19.56
C ASN A 170 7.00 13.54 18.62
N SER A 171 7.57 12.73 17.71
CA SER A 171 8.60 13.14 16.76
C SER A 171 8.01 13.72 15.46
N MET A 172 8.84 14.42 14.71
CA MET A 172 8.50 14.87 13.35
C MET A 172 8.31 13.69 12.37
N LEU A 173 8.74 12.47 12.74
CA LEU A 173 8.66 11.25 11.94
C LEU A 173 7.38 10.44 12.22
N ALA A 174 6.45 10.89 13.06
CA ALA A 174 5.23 10.21 13.47
C ALA A 174 4.29 9.80 12.30
N LYS A 175 4.51 10.33 11.10
CA LYS A 175 3.77 9.97 9.87
C LYS A 175 4.48 8.94 9.01
N GLN A 176 5.69 8.53 9.37
CA GLN A 176 6.46 7.52 8.65
C GLN A 176 6.24 6.15 9.27
N PRO A 177 6.53 5.03 8.58
CA PRO A 177 6.43 3.70 9.20
C PRO A 177 7.37 3.58 10.41
N TYR A 178 6.85 3.09 11.54
CA TYR A 178 7.66 2.68 12.68
C TYR A 178 8.21 1.28 12.40
N ILE A 179 9.52 1.14 12.30
CA ILE A 179 10.20 -0.11 11.98
C ILE A 179 10.93 -0.63 13.23
#